data_88f2aeb3b4f50ff7235a6271ba0f1eae
#
_entry.id   88f2aeb3b4f50ff7235a6271ba0f1eae
#
_cell.length_a   1.000
_cell.length_b   1.000
_cell.length_c   1.000
_cell.angle_alpha   90.00
_cell.angle_beta   90.00
_cell.angle_gamma   90.00
#
_symmetry.space_group_name_H-M   'P 1'
#
loop_
_entity.id
_entity.type
_entity.pdbx_description
1 polymer ?
#
loop_
_entity_poly.entity_id
_entity_poly.type
_entity_poly.pdbx_seq_one_letter_code
_entity_poly.pdbx_strand_id
1 'polypeptide(L)'
;MREEPLSEEEVLLELAEIRARDYSYDRFFSTMCTRPHPIAVKAHQMFLETNLGDPGLFPGVAELEQRTVGMMGELLHLPKAVGYVSSGGTESNIQAIRAARNVSGKRDGNIVVPASAHFSFDKIGDLLSLEVRKAALDESLRADMASVEDLVDDRTAALVGIAGTTEFGQVDPIDRLAELAGERGIYLHVDAAFGGFVLPFLPRDWRWDFLLEGVSSITIDPHKMGLSTIPAGGLLFRRGEHLNALETDTHYLTRARQASLTGTRSGAAVAATFAVMMRLGKKGFREMVGSCMELTRHLVRGAREMGLEPVIEPVMNVVALKVESPEKIREKLMQRGWQVSITREPHRALRLILMGHLSHENIDIFLQDLEEALKGLKVA
;
A
#
# COMPACT_ATOMS: atom_id res chain seq x y z
N MET A 1 -16.51 -27.78 18.02
CA MET A 1 -15.28 -28.53 17.68
C MET A 1 -15.67 -30.01 17.67
N ARG A 2 -15.08 -30.84 16.82
CA ARG A 2 -15.34 -32.26 16.74
C ARG A 2 -14.78 -32.98 18.00
N GLU A 3 -15.38 -34.09 18.42
CA GLU A 3 -14.81 -34.95 19.47
C GLU A 3 -13.68 -35.80 18.90
N GLU A 4 -13.88 -36.39 17.71
CA GLU A 4 -12.89 -37.22 17.03
C GLU A 4 -12.07 -36.42 16.01
N PRO A 5 -10.75 -36.64 15.94
CA PRO A 5 -9.88 -35.97 14.96
C PRO A 5 -10.17 -36.48 13.54
N LEU A 6 -9.91 -35.63 12.55
CA LEU A 6 -9.80 -36.03 11.16
C LEU A 6 -8.36 -36.48 10.84
N SER A 7 -8.20 -37.31 9.83
CA SER A 7 -6.90 -37.57 9.24
C SER A 7 -6.32 -36.32 8.56
N GLU A 8 -5.01 -36.27 8.40
CA GLU A 8 -4.34 -35.18 7.67
C GLU A 8 -4.89 -35.02 6.25
N GLU A 9 -5.14 -36.15 5.55
CA GLU A 9 -5.67 -36.16 4.19
C GLU A 9 -7.08 -35.53 4.12
N GLU A 10 -7.98 -35.88 5.06
CA GLU A 10 -9.31 -35.29 5.13
C GLU A 10 -9.25 -33.78 5.38
N VAL A 11 -8.36 -33.32 6.27
CA VAL A 11 -8.17 -31.88 6.53
C VAL A 11 -7.65 -31.16 5.30
N LEU A 12 -6.65 -31.70 4.61
CA LEU A 12 -6.07 -31.09 3.41
C LEU A 12 -7.08 -31.06 2.25
N LEU A 13 -7.90 -32.11 2.10
CA LEU A 13 -8.96 -32.15 1.09
C LEU A 13 -10.00 -31.06 1.35
N GLU A 14 -10.49 -30.91 2.59
CA GLU A 14 -11.45 -29.87 2.96
C GLU A 14 -10.86 -28.47 2.68
N LEU A 15 -9.60 -28.23 3.04
CA LEU A 15 -8.91 -26.97 2.75
C LEU A 15 -8.80 -26.70 1.25
N ALA A 16 -8.49 -27.73 0.45
CA ALA A 16 -8.41 -27.61 -1.01
C ALA A 16 -9.77 -27.27 -1.64
N GLU A 17 -10.86 -27.90 -1.17
CA GLU A 17 -12.23 -27.60 -1.61
C GLU A 17 -12.67 -26.18 -1.24
N ILE A 18 -12.31 -25.68 -0.05
CA ILE A 18 -12.55 -24.30 0.35
C ILE A 18 -11.76 -23.35 -0.53
N ARG A 19 -10.49 -23.63 -0.75
CA ARG A 19 -9.58 -22.81 -1.58
C ARG A 19 -10.01 -22.72 -3.04
N ALA A 20 -10.63 -23.78 -3.56
CA ALA A 20 -11.17 -23.82 -4.93
C ALA A 20 -12.33 -22.83 -5.17
N ARG A 21 -12.93 -22.28 -4.13
CA ARG A 21 -14.00 -21.25 -4.21
C ARG A 21 -13.44 -19.85 -4.43
N ASP A 22 -12.14 -19.64 -4.22
CA ASP A 22 -11.51 -18.34 -4.45
C ASP A 22 -11.34 -18.08 -5.95
N TYR A 23 -11.49 -16.82 -6.33
CA TYR A 23 -11.25 -16.40 -7.71
C TYR A 23 -9.77 -16.49 -8.09
N SER A 24 -9.49 -16.68 -9.38
CA SER A 24 -8.14 -16.66 -9.91
C SER A 24 -7.59 -15.24 -10.04
N TYR A 25 -6.31 -15.06 -9.76
CA TYR A 25 -5.61 -13.78 -9.97
C TYR A 25 -5.70 -13.27 -11.41
N ASP A 26 -5.80 -14.15 -12.39
CA ASP A 26 -5.89 -13.80 -13.84
C ASP A 26 -7.17 -13.01 -14.17
N ARG A 27 -8.10 -12.92 -13.25
CA ARG A 27 -9.37 -12.18 -13.36
C ARG A 27 -9.45 -10.96 -12.40
N PHE A 28 -8.34 -10.61 -11.73
CA PHE A 28 -8.33 -9.51 -10.74
C PHE A 28 -7.78 -8.22 -11.33
N PHE A 29 -8.65 -7.20 -11.39
CA PHE A 29 -8.26 -5.80 -11.57
C PHE A 29 -8.54 -4.94 -10.33
N SER A 30 -9.17 -5.50 -9.29
CA SER A 30 -9.60 -4.75 -8.09
C SER A 30 -8.56 -4.68 -6.99
N THR A 31 -7.53 -5.53 -7.03
CA THR A 31 -6.57 -5.69 -5.93
C THR A 31 -5.24 -4.99 -6.20
N MET A 32 -4.67 -4.39 -5.15
CA MET A 32 -3.29 -3.89 -5.12
C MET A 32 -2.28 -4.95 -4.63
N CYS A 33 -2.76 -6.15 -4.26
CA CYS A 33 -1.92 -7.29 -3.94
C CYS A 33 -1.83 -8.23 -5.14
N THR A 34 -0.78 -9.04 -5.18
CA THR A 34 -0.55 -10.02 -6.25
C THR A 34 -0.03 -11.32 -5.67
N ARG A 35 0.13 -12.32 -6.53
CA ARG A 35 0.82 -13.56 -6.15
C ARG A 35 2.22 -13.22 -5.64
N PRO A 36 2.62 -13.73 -4.47
CA PRO A 36 3.98 -13.54 -3.99
C PRO A 36 4.98 -14.20 -4.93
N HIS A 37 6.17 -13.61 -5.04
CA HIS A 37 7.25 -14.21 -5.80
C HIS A 37 7.62 -15.59 -5.21
N PRO A 38 7.94 -16.63 -6.02
CA PRO A 38 8.25 -17.97 -5.51
C PRO A 38 9.34 -18.01 -4.43
N ILE A 39 10.35 -17.13 -4.51
CA ILE A 39 11.38 -17.03 -3.48
C ILE A 39 10.81 -16.51 -2.14
N ALA A 40 9.80 -15.63 -2.18
CA ALA A 40 9.13 -15.15 -0.97
C ALA A 40 8.43 -16.30 -0.25
N VAL A 41 7.72 -17.16 -0.98
CA VAL A 41 7.04 -18.35 -0.42
C VAL A 41 8.04 -19.28 0.25
N LYS A 42 9.16 -19.59 -0.42
CA LYS A 42 10.21 -20.44 0.15
C LYS A 42 10.83 -19.84 1.41
N ALA A 43 11.16 -18.55 1.38
CA ALA A 43 11.71 -17.87 2.55
C ALA A 43 10.70 -17.81 3.70
N HIS A 44 9.43 -17.56 3.40
CA HIS A 44 8.35 -17.56 4.38
C HIS A 44 8.26 -18.93 5.10
N GLN A 45 8.27 -20.02 4.35
CA GLN A 45 8.24 -21.38 4.91
C GLN A 45 9.44 -21.68 5.80
N MET A 46 10.64 -21.18 5.47
CA MET A 46 11.84 -21.37 6.29
C MET A 46 11.77 -20.66 7.66
N PHE A 47 10.92 -19.64 7.80
CA PHE A 47 10.87 -18.80 8.99
C PHE A 47 9.48 -18.81 9.68
N LEU A 48 8.63 -19.78 9.36
CA LEU A 48 7.25 -19.88 9.89
C LEU A 48 7.17 -19.86 11.42
N GLU A 49 8.13 -20.46 12.10
CA GLU A 49 8.17 -20.64 13.55
C GLU A 49 8.76 -19.42 14.28
N THR A 50 9.18 -18.36 13.57
CA THR A 50 9.90 -17.24 14.16
C THR A 50 8.96 -16.10 14.54
N ASN A 51 9.23 -15.47 15.69
CA ASN A 51 8.42 -14.38 16.25
C ASN A 51 9.27 -13.18 16.64
N LEU A 52 9.10 -12.06 15.93
CA LEU A 52 9.75 -10.78 16.24
C LEU A 52 9.07 -9.97 17.36
N GLY A 53 8.04 -10.53 18.00
CA GLY A 53 7.50 -9.98 19.24
C GLY A 53 8.50 -10.04 20.40
N ASP A 54 9.36 -11.07 20.40
CA ASP A 54 10.50 -11.17 21.31
C ASP A 54 11.80 -11.43 20.51
N PRO A 55 12.44 -10.39 20.00
CA PRO A 55 13.58 -10.50 19.10
C PRO A 55 14.85 -11.11 19.75
N GLY A 56 14.93 -11.15 21.07
CA GLY A 56 16.06 -11.80 21.74
C GLY A 56 16.01 -13.32 21.68
N LEU A 57 14.83 -13.91 21.47
CA LEU A 57 14.68 -15.33 21.22
C LEU A 57 15.03 -15.71 19.77
N PHE A 58 14.96 -14.74 18.84
CA PHE A 58 15.18 -14.93 17.42
C PHE A 58 16.20 -13.91 16.86
N PRO A 59 17.47 -13.91 17.33
CA PRO A 59 18.45 -12.89 16.99
C PRO A 59 18.76 -12.84 15.47
N GLY A 60 18.75 -13.98 14.79
CA GLY A 60 18.96 -14.02 13.32
C GLY A 60 17.85 -13.32 12.55
N VAL A 61 16.59 -13.49 12.96
CA VAL A 61 15.46 -12.80 12.33
C VAL A 61 15.44 -11.32 12.69
N ALA A 62 15.86 -10.95 13.90
CA ALA A 62 16.01 -9.56 14.30
C ALA A 62 17.07 -8.83 13.46
N GLU A 63 18.21 -9.48 13.19
CA GLU A 63 19.22 -8.97 12.25
C GLU A 63 18.65 -8.85 10.83
N LEU A 64 17.92 -9.88 10.39
CA LEU A 64 17.30 -9.90 9.07
C LEU A 64 16.30 -8.73 8.90
N GLU A 65 15.52 -8.42 9.93
CA GLU A 65 14.62 -7.26 9.91
C GLU A 65 15.39 -5.94 9.76
N GLN A 66 16.48 -5.75 10.52
CA GLN A 66 17.31 -4.56 10.41
C GLN A 66 17.88 -4.39 8.99
N ARG A 67 18.35 -5.47 8.38
CA ARG A 67 18.84 -5.48 6.99
C ARG A 67 17.72 -5.15 6.00
N THR A 68 16.53 -5.70 6.20
CA THR A 68 15.36 -5.45 5.34
C THR A 68 14.93 -3.99 5.42
N VAL A 69 14.86 -3.42 6.62
CA VAL A 69 14.58 -1.98 6.83
C VAL A 69 15.66 -1.12 6.17
N GLY A 70 16.95 -1.47 6.33
CA GLY A 70 18.05 -0.77 5.66
C GLY A 70 17.92 -0.79 4.13
N MET A 71 17.57 -1.93 3.53
CA MET A 71 17.35 -2.03 2.08
C MET A 71 16.16 -1.20 1.60
N MET A 72 15.04 -1.18 2.34
CA MET A 72 13.92 -0.28 2.04
C MET A 72 14.34 1.18 2.22
N GLY A 73 15.13 1.49 3.24
CA GLY A 73 15.70 2.82 3.44
C GLY A 73 16.60 3.26 2.28
N GLU A 74 17.47 2.38 1.77
CA GLU A 74 18.29 2.65 0.59
C GLU A 74 17.45 2.92 -0.67
N LEU A 75 16.33 2.18 -0.83
CA LEU A 75 15.39 2.40 -1.92
C LEU A 75 14.74 3.79 -1.83
N LEU A 76 14.51 4.29 -0.61
CA LEU A 76 13.87 5.56 -0.29
C LEU A 76 14.88 6.67 0.06
N HIS A 77 16.13 6.55 -0.37
CA HIS A 77 17.23 7.52 -0.19
C HIS A 77 17.57 7.86 1.27
N LEU A 78 17.31 6.94 2.20
CA LEU A 78 17.72 7.04 3.60
C LEU A 78 18.27 5.69 4.12
N PRO A 79 19.54 5.31 3.81
CA PRO A 79 20.12 4.03 4.24
C PRO A 79 20.13 3.80 5.75
N LYS A 80 20.07 4.88 6.54
CA LYS A 80 20.02 4.84 8.00
C LYS A 80 18.61 5.01 8.57
N ALA A 81 17.57 4.77 7.75
CA ALA A 81 16.20 4.77 8.24
C ALA A 81 16.05 3.75 9.37
N VAL A 82 15.24 4.10 10.36
CA VAL A 82 14.86 3.20 11.46
C VAL A 82 13.39 2.82 11.29
N GLY A 83 13.00 1.66 11.80
CA GLY A 83 11.63 1.20 11.64
C GLY A 83 11.52 -0.30 11.80
N TYR A 84 10.45 -0.87 11.26
CA TYR A 84 10.21 -2.30 11.32
C TYR A 84 9.27 -2.78 10.20
N VAL A 85 9.23 -4.09 9.97
CA VAL A 85 8.26 -4.73 9.08
C VAL A 85 6.95 -4.93 9.82
N SER A 86 5.91 -4.22 9.41
CA SER A 86 4.55 -4.27 9.96
C SER A 86 3.68 -5.31 9.25
N SER A 87 2.43 -5.42 9.65
CA SER A 87 1.44 -6.26 8.97
C SER A 87 0.87 -5.64 7.67
N GLY A 88 1.18 -4.37 7.37
CA GLY A 88 0.69 -3.67 6.18
C GLY A 88 0.50 -2.18 6.42
N GLY A 89 0.12 -1.46 5.36
CA GLY A 89 -0.01 0.00 5.35
C GLY A 89 -0.92 0.55 6.45
N THR A 90 -1.99 -0.14 6.79
CA THR A 90 -2.89 0.31 7.88
C THR A 90 -2.16 0.37 9.21
N GLU A 91 -1.42 -0.68 9.61
CA GLU A 91 -0.61 -0.65 10.82
C GLU A 91 0.47 0.42 10.76
N SER A 92 1.16 0.50 9.63
CA SER A 92 2.22 1.49 9.41
C SER A 92 1.69 2.91 9.55
N ASN A 93 0.56 3.24 8.94
CA ASN A 93 -0.07 4.55 9.03
C ASN A 93 -0.53 4.87 10.47
N ILE A 94 -1.16 3.90 11.18
CA ILE A 94 -1.54 4.05 12.58
C ILE A 94 -0.32 4.43 13.44
N GLN A 95 0.75 3.69 13.29
CA GLN A 95 1.95 3.89 14.09
C GLN A 95 2.70 5.18 13.73
N ALA A 96 2.73 5.57 12.45
CA ALA A 96 3.29 6.84 12.01
C ALA A 96 2.57 8.03 12.66
N ILE A 97 1.24 8.01 12.63
CA ILE A 97 0.44 9.10 13.23
C ILE A 97 0.47 9.04 14.77
N ARG A 98 0.54 7.83 15.37
CA ARG A 98 0.76 7.69 16.81
C ARG A 98 2.11 8.29 17.23
N ALA A 99 3.17 8.08 16.44
CA ALA A 99 4.46 8.70 16.68
C ALA A 99 4.38 10.23 16.58
N ALA A 100 3.75 10.75 15.52
CA ALA A 100 3.53 12.19 15.34
C ALA A 100 2.80 12.83 16.51
N ARG A 101 1.68 12.21 16.95
CA ARG A 101 0.91 12.65 18.13
C ARG A 101 1.75 12.64 19.40
N ASN A 102 2.52 11.58 19.63
CA ASN A 102 3.31 11.43 20.84
C ASN A 102 4.50 12.42 20.89
N VAL A 103 5.19 12.61 19.75
CA VAL A 103 6.33 13.56 19.66
C VAL A 103 5.85 15.01 19.79
N SER A 104 4.74 15.36 19.14
CA SER A 104 4.20 16.72 19.21
C SER A 104 3.46 17.04 20.52
N GLY A 105 3.08 16.01 21.28
CA GLY A 105 2.24 16.17 22.48
C GLY A 105 0.78 16.55 22.21
N LYS A 106 0.37 16.62 20.95
CA LYS A 106 -0.98 17.10 20.50
C LYS A 106 -2.01 15.97 20.56
N ARG A 107 -2.37 15.54 21.78
CA ARG A 107 -3.26 14.40 22.00
C ARG A 107 -4.70 14.64 21.54
N ASP A 108 -5.19 15.88 21.65
CA ASP A 108 -6.53 16.32 21.22
C ASP A 108 -6.45 17.15 19.94
N GLY A 109 -5.49 16.86 19.10
CA GLY A 109 -5.19 17.58 17.88
C GLY A 109 -5.94 17.06 16.65
N ASN A 110 -5.41 17.47 15.51
CA ASN A 110 -5.90 17.02 14.21
C ASN A 110 -4.76 16.53 13.32
N ILE A 111 -5.13 15.83 12.25
CA ILE A 111 -4.27 15.53 11.12
C ILE A 111 -4.92 16.05 9.83
N VAL A 112 -4.11 16.57 8.93
CA VAL A 112 -4.58 17.00 7.60
C VAL A 112 -4.15 15.95 6.59
N VAL A 113 -5.13 15.39 5.87
CA VAL A 113 -4.95 14.35 4.87
C VAL A 113 -5.65 14.74 3.56
N PRO A 114 -5.19 14.35 2.38
CA PRO A 114 -5.95 14.57 1.14
C PRO A 114 -7.24 13.75 1.14
N ALA A 115 -8.28 14.22 0.46
CA ALA A 115 -9.54 13.48 0.32
C ALA A 115 -9.37 12.13 -0.36
N SER A 116 -8.28 11.92 -1.12
CA SER A 116 -7.89 10.65 -1.73
C SER A 116 -7.23 9.64 -0.77
N ALA A 117 -6.97 10.05 0.49
CA ALA A 117 -6.30 9.19 1.46
C ALA A 117 -7.07 7.89 1.72
N HIS A 118 -6.31 6.85 2.01
CA HIS A 118 -6.87 5.55 2.33
C HIS A 118 -7.71 5.61 3.61
N PHE A 119 -8.80 4.83 3.68
CA PHE A 119 -9.72 4.79 4.83
C PHE A 119 -9.04 4.40 6.18
N SER A 120 -7.78 3.95 6.15
CA SER A 120 -7.00 3.76 7.38
C SER A 120 -6.87 5.04 8.19
N PHE A 121 -6.88 6.22 7.56
CA PHE A 121 -6.81 7.49 8.27
C PHE A 121 -8.10 7.83 9.03
N ASP A 122 -9.27 7.39 8.52
CA ASP A 122 -10.53 7.51 9.27
C ASP A 122 -10.49 6.60 10.53
N LYS A 123 -9.93 5.37 10.41
CA LYS A 123 -9.69 4.50 11.56
C LYS A 123 -8.69 5.11 12.56
N ILE A 124 -7.68 5.80 12.07
CA ILE A 124 -6.68 6.49 12.91
C ILE A 124 -7.35 7.58 13.74
N GLY A 125 -8.23 8.38 13.13
CA GLY A 125 -9.00 9.40 13.85
C GLY A 125 -9.77 8.81 15.02
N ASP A 126 -10.50 7.71 14.79
CA ASP A 126 -11.25 6.99 15.80
C ASP A 126 -10.34 6.40 16.90
N LEU A 127 -9.32 5.62 16.50
CA LEU A 127 -8.41 4.94 17.42
C LEU A 127 -7.56 5.88 18.28
N LEU A 128 -7.13 7.01 17.72
CA LEU A 128 -6.22 7.94 18.38
C LEU A 128 -6.89 9.18 18.94
N SER A 129 -8.22 9.29 18.78
CA SER A 129 -9.02 10.48 19.16
C SER A 129 -8.50 11.76 18.51
N LEU A 130 -8.11 11.70 17.24
CA LEU A 130 -7.65 12.84 16.45
C LEU A 130 -8.73 13.24 15.43
N GLU A 131 -8.94 14.55 15.27
CA GLU A 131 -9.76 15.06 14.18
C GLU A 131 -9.04 14.81 12.84
N VAL A 132 -9.75 14.20 11.87
CA VAL A 132 -9.24 13.98 10.51
C VAL A 132 -9.81 15.04 9.60
N ARG A 133 -8.99 15.99 9.15
CA ARG A 133 -9.35 17.06 8.23
C ARG A 133 -8.95 16.66 6.82
N LYS A 134 -9.93 16.62 5.90
CA LYS A 134 -9.72 16.18 4.52
C LYS A 134 -9.56 17.39 3.60
N ALA A 135 -8.36 17.62 3.09
CA ALA A 135 -8.08 18.63 2.09
C ALA A 135 -8.68 18.23 0.73
N ALA A 136 -9.19 19.21 -0.01
CA ALA A 136 -9.70 19.02 -1.36
C ALA A 136 -8.60 18.51 -2.30
N LEU A 137 -9.02 18.01 -3.47
CA LEU A 137 -8.10 17.63 -4.53
C LEU A 137 -8.09 18.69 -5.63
N ASP A 138 -6.93 18.87 -6.26
CA ASP A 138 -6.76 19.70 -7.46
C ASP A 138 -7.33 19.00 -8.71
N GLU A 139 -7.29 19.66 -9.86
CA GLU A 139 -7.75 19.12 -11.14
C GLU A 139 -6.97 17.86 -11.57
N SER A 140 -5.78 17.65 -11.00
CA SER A 140 -4.94 16.46 -11.20
C SER A 140 -5.23 15.36 -10.17
N LEU A 141 -6.29 15.48 -9.38
CA LEU A 141 -6.70 14.55 -8.32
C LEU A 141 -5.61 14.31 -7.27
N ARG A 142 -4.83 15.33 -6.96
CA ARG A 142 -3.79 15.38 -5.93
C ARG A 142 -4.22 16.36 -4.83
N ALA A 143 -3.57 16.30 -3.68
CA ALA A 143 -3.82 17.28 -2.61
C ALA A 143 -3.73 18.73 -3.13
N ASP A 144 -4.80 19.49 -2.98
CA ASP A 144 -4.80 20.94 -3.22
C ASP A 144 -4.10 21.65 -2.05
N MET A 145 -2.96 22.28 -2.35
CA MET A 145 -2.14 22.92 -1.33
C MET A 145 -2.84 24.09 -0.64
N ALA A 146 -3.68 24.85 -1.34
CA ALA A 146 -4.45 25.92 -0.73
C ALA A 146 -5.42 25.36 0.32
N SER A 147 -6.12 24.28 -0.02
CA SER A 147 -6.99 23.57 0.92
C SER A 147 -6.21 22.95 2.10
N VAL A 148 -4.99 22.45 1.88
CA VAL A 148 -4.15 21.95 2.96
C VAL A 148 -3.77 23.09 3.92
N GLU A 149 -3.30 24.21 3.40
CA GLU A 149 -2.88 25.38 4.18
C GLU A 149 -4.04 25.95 5.04
N ASP A 150 -5.25 26.01 4.49
CA ASP A 150 -6.46 26.47 5.19
C ASP A 150 -6.86 25.55 6.36
N LEU A 151 -6.53 24.26 6.29
CA LEU A 151 -6.88 23.27 7.31
C LEU A 151 -5.84 23.12 8.42
N VAL A 152 -4.63 23.66 8.22
CA VAL A 152 -3.54 23.59 9.19
C VAL A 152 -3.74 24.62 10.30
N ASP A 153 -3.61 24.18 11.56
CA ASP A 153 -3.63 25.05 12.72
C ASP A 153 -2.59 24.62 13.78
N ASP A 154 -2.54 25.32 14.92
CA ASP A 154 -1.59 25.02 16.02
C ASP A 154 -1.80 23.64 16.66
N ARG A 155 -2.97 23.02 16.45
CA ARG A 155 -3.29 21.67 16.94
C ARG A 155 -2.94 20.58 15.92
N THR A 156 -2.50 20.92 14.70
CA THR A 156 -2.15 19.94 13.69
C THR A 156 -0.93 19.12 14.09
N ALA A 157 -1.14 17.83 14.36
CA ALA A 157 -0.08 16.89 14.77
C ALA A 157 0.71 16.35 13.56
N ALA A 158 0.03 16.13 12.42
CA ALA A 158 0.67 15.64 11.21
C ALA A 158 -0.01 16.13 9.94
N LEU A 159 0.80 16.30 8.90
CA LEU A 159 0.37 16.32 7.49
C LEU A 159 0.57 14.93 6.90
N VAL A 160 -0.28 14.56 5.96
CA VAL A 160 -0.17 13.31 5.21
C VAL A 160 -0.16 13.62 3.72
N GLY A 161 0.79 13.06 3.00
CA GLY A 161 0.81 13.04 1.54
C GLY A 161 0.82 11.61 1.03
N ILE A 162 0.19 11.37 -0.12
CA ILE A 162 0.06 10.04 -0.70
C ILE A 162 0.97 9.92 -1.93
N ALA A 163 1.85 8.95 -1.91
CA ALA A 163 2.69 8.59 -3.06
C ALA A 163 2.13 7.34 -3.74
N GLY A 164 1.10 7.53 -4.55
CA GLY A 164 0.34 6.47 -5.21
C GLY A 164 -1.06 6.28 -4.61
N THR A 165 -1.98 7.21 -4.94
CA THR A 165 -3.36 7.17 -4.42
C THR A 165 -4.09 5.90 -4.83
N THR A 166 -4.89 5.37 -3.92
CA THR A 166 -5.57 4.07 -4.09
C THR A 166 -6.50 4.02 -5.30
N GLU A 167 -7.14 5.13 -5.64
CA GLU A 167 -8.16 5.17 -6.70
C GLU A 167 -7.62 5.59 -8.06
N PHE A 168 -6.63 6.50 -8.07
CA PHE A 168 -6.16 7.13 -9.31
C PHE A 168 -4.66 6.95 -9.57
N GLY A 169 -3.91 6.38 -8.61
CA GLY A 169 -2.46 6.20 -8.74
C GLY A 169 -1.69 7.53 -8.84
N GLN A 170 -2.26 8.64 -8.37
CA GLN A 170 -1.60 9.94 -8.42
C GLN A 170 -0.61 10.12 -7.27
N VAL A 171 0.32 11.06 -7.41
CA VAL A 171 1.32 11.42 -6.39
C VAL A 171 1.05 12.85 -5.96
N ASP A 172 0.77 13.04 -4.68
CA ASP A 172 0.55 14.37 -4.09
C ASP A 172 1.80 15.25 -4.23
N PRO A 173 1.68 16.57 -4.12
CA PRO A 173 2.81 17.51 -4.12
C PRO A 173 3.60 17.42 -2.81
N ILE A 174 4.29 16.27 -2.61
CA ILE A 174 5.00 15.94 -1.36
C ILE A 174 6.11 16.95 -1.06
N ASP A 175 6.75 17.49 -2.09
CA ASP A 175 7.76 18.55 -1.97
C ASP A 175 7.18 19.81 -1.30
N ARG A 176 5.98 20.25 -1.76
CA ARG A 176 5.27 21.39 -1.17
C ARG A 176 4.79 21.08 0.25
N LEU A 177 4.28 19.86 0.49
CA LEU A 177 3.91 19.40 1.83
C LEU A 177 5.12 19.39 2.77
N ALA A 178 6.30 19.00 2.27
CA ALA A 178 7.54 18.96 3.05
C ALA A 178 8.04 20.37 3.40
N GLU A 179 7.91 21.33 2.50
CA GLU A 179 8.20 22.74 2.73
C GLU A 179 7.29 23.30 3.84
N LEU A 180 5.97 23.13 3.70
CA LEU A 180 4.98 23.57 4.69
C LEU A 180 5.21 22.91 6.06
N ALA A 181 5.49 21.61 6.08
CA ALA A 181 5.78 20.87 7.30
C ALA A 181 7.02 21.40 8.00
N GLY A 182 8.09 21.72 7.25
CA GLY A 182 9.32 22.31 7.76
C GLY A 182 9.11 23.72 8.33
N GLU A 183 8.40 24.59 7.63
CA GLU A 183 8.09 25.96 8.06
C GLU A 183 7.25 26.00 9.34
N ARG A 184 6.31 25.08 9.48
CA ARG A 184 5.39 25.01 10.63
C ARG A 184 5.85 24.08 11.75
N GLY A 185 6.95 23.36 11.58
CA GLY A 185 7.43 22.37 12.54
C GLY A 185 6.42 21.20 12.74
N ILE A 186 5.71 20.80 11.69
CA ILE A 186 4.69 19.75 11.71
C ILE A 186 5.30 18.45 11.15
N TYR A 187 4.87 17.33 11.71
CA TYR A 187 5.27 16.01 11.24
C TYR A 187 4.66 15.72 9.85
N LEU A 188 5.47 15.31 8.86
CA LEU A 188 4.97 14.86 7.57
C LEU A 188 5.12 13.34 7.44
N HIS A 189 4.00 12.67 7.24
CA HIS A 189 3.94 11.25 6.89
C HIS A 189 3.63 11.08 5.40
N VAL A 190 4.35 10.19 4.73
CA VAL A 190 4.08 9.81 3.33
C VAL A 190 3.54 8.37 3.30
N ASP A 191 2.29 8.22 2.88
CA ASP A 191 1.73 6.91 2.57
C ASP A 191 2.13 6.52 1.13
N ALA A 192 3.18 5.73 1.03
CA ALA A 192 3.67 5.13 -0.19
C ALA A 192 3.43 3.61 -0.22
N ALA A 193 2.38 3.14 0.45
CA ALA A 193 2.06 1.72 0.55
C ALA A 193 2.02 1.03 -0.83
N PHE A 194 1.53 1.71 -1.85
CA PHE A 194 1.58 1.21 -3.22
C PHE A 194 2.77 1.76 -4.00
N GLY A 195 2.96 3.08 -4.00
CA GLY A 195 3.96 3.74 -4.84
C GLY A 195 5.41 3.49 -4.42
N GLY A 196 5.67 3.07 -3.18
CA GLY A 196 7.02 2.86 -2.67
C GLY A 196 7.84 1.81 -3.42
N PHE A 197 7.19 0.79 -4.01
CA PHE A 197 7.81 -0.19 -4.91
C PHE A 197 7.48 0.06 -6.40
N VAL A 198 6.98 1.23 -6.76
CA VAL A 198 6.70 1.63 -8.15
C VAL A 198 7.51 2.84 -8.55
N LEU A 199 7.38 3.95 -7.82
CA LEU A 199 7.96 5.25 -8.16
C LEU A 199 9.48 5.24 -8.34
N PRO A 200 10.28 4.52 -7.50
CA PRO A 200 11.74 4.47 -7.69
C PRO A 200 12.19 3.84 -9.01
N PHE A 201 11.28 3.17 -9.72
CA PHE A 201 11.57 2.43 -10.96
C PHE A 201 10.93 3.04 -12.21
N LEU A 202 10.15 4.12 -12.05
CA LEU A 202 9.61 4.89 -13.16
C LEU A 202 10.68 5.87 -13.72
N PRO A 203 10.62 6.19 -15.03
CA PRO A 203 11.60 7.08 -15.67
C PRO A 203 11.41 8.58 -15.34
N ARG A 204 10.55 8.91 -14.37
CA ARG A 204 10.25 10.28 -13.95
C ARG A 204 10.87 10.56 -12.60
N ASP A 205 11.53 11.69 -12.46
CA ASP A 205 12.09 12.14 -11.19
C ASP A 205 10.97 12.71 -10.29
N TRP A 206 10.47 11.86 -9.42
CA TRP A 206 9.48 12.23 -8.41
C TRP A 206 10.18 12.58 -7.10
N ARG A 207 9.94 13.77 -6.56
CA ARG A 207 10.40 14.17 -5.23
C ARG A 207 9.30 13.87 -4.21
N TRP A 208 9.40 12.75 -3.52
CA TRP A 208 8.33 12.29 -2.63
C TRP A 208 8.82 11.52 -1.40
N ASP A 209 10.09 11.16 -1.34
CA ASP A 209 10.67 10.30 -0.32
C ASP A 209 11.62 11.05 0.63
N PHE A 210 12.51 10.34 1.30
CA PHE A 210 13.45 10.92 2.23
C PHE A 210 14.52 11.83 1.60
N LEU A 211 14.56 12.05 0.29
CA LEU A 211 15.31 13.15 -0.32
C LEU A 211 14.79 14.51 0.17
N LEU A 212 13.52 14.58 0.57
CA LEU A 212 12.90 15.77 1.14
C LEU A 212 13.09 15.77 2.67
N GLU A 213 13.85 16.72 3.20
CA GLU A 213 14.17 16.77 4.65
C GLU A 213 12.93 16.86 5.55
N GLY A 214 11.85 17.48 5.08
CA GLY A 214 10.58 17.59 5.80
C GLY A 214 9.85 16.27 6.01
N VAL A 215 10.16 15.18 5.25
CA VAL A 215 9.52 13.89 5.41
C VAL A 215 10.01 13.18 6.66
N SER A 216 9.10 12.93 7.60
CA SER A 216 9.38 12.32 8.91
C SER A 216 9.28 10.80 8.89
N SER A 217 8.30 10.25 8.17
CA SER A 217 8.09 8.80 8.02
C SER A 217 7.47 8.43 6.70
N ILE A 218 7.69 7.18 6.29
CA ILE A 218 7.13 6.61 5.06
C ILE A 218 6.56 5.22 5.37
N THR A 219 5.34 4.97 4.86
CA THR A 219 4.75 3.63 4.73
C THR A 219 5.08 3.06 3.36
N ILE A 220 5.51 1.80 3.30
CA ILE A 220 5.77 1.04 2.07
C ILE A 220 5.30 -0.40 2.25
N ASP A 221 4.55 -0.97 1.30
CA ASP A 221 3.99 -2.32 1.45
C ASP A 221 4.68 -3.36 0.54
N PRO A 222 5.61 -4.16 1.11
CA PRO A 222 6.22 -5.28 0.38
C PRO A 222 5.21 -6.29 -0.17
N HIS A 223 4.06 -6.51 0.49
CA HIS A 223 3.04 -7.45 0.01
C HIS A 223 2.22 -6.93 -1.18
N LYS A 224 2.42 -5.67 -1.62
CA LYS A 224 1.85 -5.12 -2.85
C LYS A 224 2.84 -5.27 -4.01
N MET A 225 3.35 -4.16 -4.52
CA MET A 225 4.33 -4.19 -5.63
C MET A 225 5.71 -4.73 -5.22
N GLY A 226 5.98 -4.95 -3.93
CA GLY A 226 7.19 -5.62 -3.44
C GLY A 226 7.17 -7.14 -3.56
N LEU A 227 6.06 -7.76 -4.01
CA LEU A 227 5.90 -9.20 -4.29
C LEU A 227 6.22 -10.13 -3.11
N SER A 228 6.15 -9.62 -1.87
CA SER A 228 6.29 -10.41 -0.65
C SER A 228 5.00 -11.17 -0.34
N THR A 229 5.07 -12.09 0.64
CA THR A 229 3.89 -12.76 1.17
C THR A 229 3.03 -11.80 2.02
N ILE A 230 1.73 -12.03 2.08
CA ILE A 230 0.79 -11.31 2.94
C ILE A 230 0.78 -11.99 4.32
N PRO A 231 0.80 -11.22 5.41
CA PRO A 231 0.88 -9.76 5.52
C PRO A 231 2.33 -9.26 5.63
N ALA A 232 2.69 -8.18 4.93
CA ALA A 232 4.00 -7.53 5.04
C ALA A 232 3.90 -6.05 4.66
N GLY A 233 4.03 -5.17 5.64
CA GLY A 233 4.19 -3.73 5.47
C GLY A 233 5.58 -3.28 5.91
N GLY A 234 5.92 -2.04 5.65
CA GLY A 234 7.12 -1.40 6.15
C GLY A 234 6.79 -0.01 6.67
N LEU A 235 7.26 0.29 7.87
CA LEU A 235 7.21 1.62 8.45
C LEU A 235 8.64 2.08 8.68
N LEU A 236 9.01 3.18 8.00
CA LEU A 236 10.33 3.78 8.12
C LEU A 236 10.22 5.19 8.66
N PHE A 237 11.11 5.52 9.58
CA PHE A 237 11.26 6.85 10.17
C PHE A 237 12.62 7.44 9.82
N ARG A 238 12.64 8.75 9.63
CA ARG A 238 13.89 9.50 9.46
C ARG A 238 14.75 9.50 10.70
N ARG A 239 14.13 9.59 11.89
CA ARG A 239 14.80 9.75 13.18
C ARG A 239 14.38 8.67 14.17
N GLY A 240 15.35 8.19 14.96
CA GLY A 240 15.10 7.21 16.01
C GLY A 240 14.12 7.69 17.08
N GLU A 241 14.06 8.99 17.35
CA GLU A 241 13.12 9.56 18.32
C GLU A 241 11.65 9.27 18.00
N HIS A 242 11.30 9.19 16.71
CA HIS A 242 9.94 8.85 16.28
C HIS A 242 9.58 7.39 16.58
N LEU A 243 10.53 6.48 16.39
CA LEU A 243 10.35 5.08 16.76
C LEU A 243 10.29 4.92 18.27
N ASN A 244 11.18 5.60 19.01
CA ASN A 244 11.23 5.56 20.47
C ASN A 244 9.95 6.11 21.12
N ALA A 245 9.28 7.08 20.49
CA ALA A 245 8.00 7.61 20.94
C ALA A 245 6.85 6.58 20.93
N LEU A 246 7.05 5.43 20.26
CA LEU A 246 6.12 4.31 20.23
C LEU A 246 6.39 3.26 21.32
N GLU A 247 7.55 3.31 21.96
CA GLU A 247 7.98 2.29 22.90
C GLU A 247 7.07 2.21 24.12
N THR A 248 6.83 0.97 24.53
CA THR A 248 6.13 0.62 25.76
C THR A 248 7.01 -0.33 26.57
N ASP A 249 7.10 -0.13 27.89
CA ASP A 249 7.88 -1.00 28.78
C ASP A 249 7.29 -2.41 28.80
N THR A 250 8.18 -3.41 28.78
CA THR A 250 7.83 -4.82 28.86
C THR A 250 8.55 -5.47 30.05
N HIS A 251 7.87 -6.38 30.75
CA HIS A 251 8.41 -6.96 32.00
C HIS A 251 8.88 -8.41 31.85
N TYR A 252 8.55 -9.07 30.74
CA TYR A 252 8.79 -10.51 30.55
C TYR A 252 9.48 -10.83 29.21
N LEU A 253 9.69 -9.84 28.33
CA LEU A 253 10.40 -10.05 27.08
C LEU A 253 11.91 -9.92 27.27
N THR A 254 12.68 -10.44 26.35
CA THR A 254 14.15 -10.32 26.32
C THR A 254 14.63 -8.88 26.15
N ARG A 255 13.77 -7.97 25.69
CA ARG A 255 14.02 -6.52 25.63
C ARG A 255 13.08 -5.80 26.56
N ALA A 256 13.59 -4.77 27.23
CA ALA A 256 12.84 -3.97 28.18
C ALA A 256 11.73 -3.12 27.53
N ARG A 257 11.76 -2.91 26.21
CA ARG A 257 10.81 -2.06 25.46
C ARG A 257 10.46 -2.63 24.10
N GLN A 258 9.24 -2.37 23.67
CA GLN A 258 8.71 -2.75 22.36
C GLN A 258 7.99 -1.57 21.71
N ALA A 259 8.29 -1.26 20.43
CA ALA A 259 7.70 -0.17 19.67
C ALA A 259 6.57 -0.61 18.72
N SER A 260 6.51 -1.89 18.33
CA SER A 260 5.49 -2.40 17.39
C SER A 260 4.08 -2.32 17.98
N LEU A 261 3.06 -2.21 17.11
CA LEU A 261 1.65 -2.16 17.54
C LEU A 261 1.20 -3.50 18.12
N THR A 262 1.62 -4.58 17.50
CA THR A 262 1.26 -5.95 17.92
C THR A 262 2.39 -6.57 18.74
N GLY A 263 2.00 -7.36 19.75
CA GLY A 263 2.97 -8.09 20.58
C GLY A 263 3.68 -9.19 19.83
N THR A 264 2.98 -9.91 18.93
CA THR A 264 3.54 -10.97 18.09
C THR A 264 3.68 -10.46 16.67
N ARG A 265 4.86 -10.67 16.05
CA ARG A 265 5.14 -10.29 14.67
C ARG A 265 5.80 -11.42 13.90
N SER A 266 5.41 -11.61 12.63
CA SER A 266 5.91 -12.68 11.79
C SER A 266 7.33 -12.41 11.31
N GLY A 267 8.28 -13.25 11.69
CA GLY A 267 9.60 -13.27 11.09
C GLY A 267 9.60 -13.80 9.65
N ALA A 268 8.63 -14.64 9.32
CA ALA A 268 8.45 -15.16 7.97
C ALA A 268 8.15 -14.05 6.94
N ALA A 269 7.36 -13.03 7.31
CA ALA A 269 7.08 -11.88 6.45
C ALA A 269 8.34 -11.05 6.16
N VAL A 270 9.21 -10.90 7.15
CA VAL A 270 10.53 -10.26 7.00
C VAL A 270 11.42 -11.05 6.04
N ALA A 271 11.53 -12.36 6.26
CA ALA A 271 12.33 -13.23 5.41
C ALA A 271 11.84 -13.24 3.95
N ALA A 272 10.54 -13.28 3.74
CA ALA A 272 9.92 -13.18 2.42
C ALA A 272 10.28 -11.87 1.72
N THR A 273 10.16 -10.74 2.43
CA THR A 273 10.49 -9.41 1.91
C THR A 273 11.97 -9.31 1.54
N PHE A 274 12.85 -9.70 2.46
CA PHE A 274 14.29 -9.73 2.22
C PHE A 274 14.65 -10.55 0.98
N ALA A 275 14.09 -11.76 0.89
CA ALA A 275 14.40 -12.69 -0.20
C ALA A 275 14.01 -12.13 -1.58
N VAL A 276 12.86 -11.48 -1.70
CA VAL A 276 12.45 -10.84 -2.95
C VAL A 276 13.36 -9.67 -3.29
N MET A 277 13.61 -8.77 -2.34
CA MET A 277 14.49 -7.62 -2.57
C MET A 277 15.88 -8.03 -3.01
N MET A 278 16.45 -9.06 -2.38
CA MET A 278 17.75 -9.62 -2.78
C MET A 278 17.70 -10.32 -4.15
N ARG A 279 16.63 -11.07 -4.44
CA ARG A 279 16.50 -11.85 -5.69
C ARG A 279 16.30 -10.98 -6.91
N LEU A 280 15.48 -9.95 -6.80
CA LEU A 280 15.17 -9.05 -7.92
C LEU A 280 16.19 -7.91 -8.04
N GLY A 281 16.61 -7.34 -6.93
CA GLY A 281 17.40 -6.12 -6.92
C GLY A 281 16.71 -4.99 -7.68
N LYS A 282 17.36 -3.86 -7.85
CA LYS A 282 16.79 -2.71 -8.59
C LYS A 282 16.47 -3.05 -10.05
N LYS A 283 17.22 -3.95 -10.68
CA LYS A 283 16.99 -4.34 -12.07
C LYS A 283 15.69 -5.12 -12.23
N GLY A 284 15.47 -6.16 -11.45
CA GLY A 284 14.26 -6.98 -11.55
C GLY A 284 12.99 -6.20 -11.17
N PHE A 285 13.05 -5.30 -10.18
CA PHE A 285 11.92 -4.41 -9.88
C PHE A 285 11.63 -3.45 -11.04
N ARG A 286 12.66 -2.89 -11.70
CA ARG A 286 12.48 -2.02 -12.87
C ARG A 286 11.81 -2.77 -14.04
N GLU A 287 12.23 -3.99 -14.30
CA GLU A 287 11.62 -4.85 -15.32
C GLU A 287 10.15 -5.16 -15.00
N MET A 288 9.86 -5.53 -13.76
CA MET A 288 8.50 -5.83 -13.30
C MET A 288 7.58 -4.60 -13.37
N VAL A 289 8.02 -3.44 -12.86
CA VAL A 289 7.24 -2.19 -12.95
C VAL A 289 7.06 -1.78 -14.41
N GLY A 290 8.11 -1.90 -15.24
CA GLY A 290 8.05 -1.64 -16.68
C GLY A 290 6.97 -2.47 -17.37
N SER A 291 6.89 -3.77 -17.06
CA SER A 291 5.85 -4.67 -17.60
C SER A 291 4.44 -4.24 -17.14
N CYS A 292 4.26 -3.90 -15.86
CA CYS A 292 2.97 -3.39 -15.37
C CYS A 292 2.54 -2.10 -16.09
N MET A 293 3.49 -1.19 -16.34
CA MET A 293 3.21 0.05 -17.08
C MET A 293 2.92 -0.20 -18.57
N GLU A 294 3.51 -1.23 -19.17
CA GLU A 294 3.18 -1.65 -20.53
C GLU A 294 1.76 -2.19 -20.63
N LEU A 295 1.36 -3.06 -19.70
CA LEU A 295 -0.02 -3.54 -19.57
C LEU A 295 -1.01 -2.39 -19.36
N THR A 296 -0.62 -1.38 -18.57
CA THR A 296 -1.44 -0.18 -18.35
C THR A 296 -1.66 0.59 -19.65
N ARG A 297 -0.60 0.83 -20.41
CA ARG A 297 -0.70 1.49 -21.73
C ARG A 297 -1.53 0.66 -22.73
N HIS A 298 -1.40 -0.66 -22.69
CA HIS A 298 -2.18 -1.56 -23.56
C HIS A 298 -3.67 -1.46 -23.24
N LEU A 299 -4.06 -1.54 -21.96
CA LEU A 299 -5.45 -1.37 -21.54
C LEU A 299 -6.03 -0.01 -21.97
N VAL A 300 -5.29 1.08 -21.73
CA VAL A 300 -5.76 2.43 -22.07
C VAL A 300 -5.93 2.61 -23.59
N ARG A 301 -5.02 2.07 -24.39
CA ARG A 301 -5.18 2.09 -25.87
C ARG A 301 -6.45 1.38 -26.30
N GLY A 302 -6.66 0.13 -25.85
CA GLY A 302 -7.86 -0.63 -26.22
C GLY A 302 -9.16 0.02 -25.72
N ALA A 303 -9.13 0.65 -24.54
CA ALA A 303 -10.27 1.42 -24.05
C ALA A 303 -10.56 2.65 -24.94
N ARG A 304 -9.54 3.36 -25.41
CA ARG A 304 -9.67 4.52 -26.30
C ARG A 304 -10.22 4.12 -27.68
N GLU A 305 -9.85 2.97 -28.20
CA GLU A 305 -10.43 2.42 -29.45
C GLU A 305 -11.95 2.18 -29.33
N MET A 306 -12.45 1.96 -28.11
CA MET A 306 -13.89 1.87 -27.81
C MET A 306 -14.53 3.24 -27.46
N GLY A 307 -13.78 4.34 -27.53
CA GLY A 307 -14.26 5.69 -27.17
C GLY A 307 -14.30 5.95 -25.67
N LEU A 308 -13.61 5.17 -24.85
CA LEU A 308 -13.53 5.35 -23.41
C LEU A 308 -12.22 6.08 -23.03
N GLU A 309 -12.31 6.97 -22.04
CA GLU A 309 -11.16 7.69 -21.52
C GLU A 309 -10.96 7.44 -20.03
N PRO A 310 -9.71 7.42 -19.54
CA PRO A 310 -9.47 7.45 -18.11
C PRO A 310 -9.94 8.78 -17.50
N VAL A 311 -10.27 8.77 -16.23
CA VAL A 311 -10.63 9.99 -15.45
C VAL A 311 -9.47 10.96 -15.46
N ILE A 312 -8.26 10.43 -15.32
CA ILE A 312 -7.00 11.16 -15.41
C ILE A 312 -5.95 10.24 -16.03
N GLU A 313 -4.96 10.82 -16.72
CA GLU A 313 -3.88 10.04 -17.31
C GLU A 313 -3.11 9.25 -16.24
N PRO A 314 -2.98 7.93 -16.40
CA PRO A 314 -2.30 7.10 -15.41
C PRO A 314 -0.81 7.44 -15.32
N VAL A 315 -0.32 7.73 -14.12
CA VAL A 315 1.11 7.91 -13.83
C VAL A 315 1.76 6.66 -13.25
N MET A 316 0.91 5.73 -12.78
CA MET A 316 1.28 4.39 -12.32
C MET A 316 0.33 3.35 -12.95
N ASN A 317 0.48 2.11 -12.54
CA ASN A 317 -0.32 0.97 -12.99
C ASN A 317 -1.73 0.92 -12.35
N VAL A 318 -2.38 2.06 -12.20
CA VAL A 318 -3.76 2.24 -11.72
C VAL A 318 -4.52 3.08 -12.73
N VAL A 319 -5.65 2.57 -13.23
CA VAL A 319 -6.51 3.22 -14.21
C VAL A 319 -7.91 3.38 -13.64
N ALA A 320 -8.42 4.60 -13.60
CA ALA A 320 -9.83 4.88 -13.37
C ALA A 320 -10.50 5.16 -14.73
N LEU A 321 -11.21 4.19 -15.29
CA LEU A 321 -11.79 4.26 -16.63
C LEU A 321 -13.22 4.77 -16.57
N LYS A 322 -13.51 5.89 -17.24
CA LYS A 322 -14.86 6.46 -17.33
C LYS A 322 -15.78 5.53 -18.14
N VAL A 323 -16.89 5.16 -17.54
CA VAL A 323 -17.96 4.41 -18.20
C VAL A 323 -19.32 4.93 -17.75
N GLU A 324 -20.33 4.80 -18.59
CA GLU A 324 -21.71 5.04 -18.17
C GLU A 324 -22.17 3.91 -17.24
N SER A 325 -22.84 4.26 -16.13
CA SER A 325 -23.38 3.31 -15.14
C SER A 325 -22.34 2.26 -14.67
N PRO A 326 -21.24 2.69 -14.01
CA PRO A 326 -20.12 1.81 -13.65
C PRO A 326 -20.56 0.61 -12.79
N GLU A 327 -21.62 0.73 -11.98
CA GLU A 327 -22.18 -0.38 -11.20
C GLU A 327 -22.73 -1.49 -12.09
N LYS A 328 -23.51 -1.13 -13.11
CA LYS A 328 -24.09 -2.11 -14.03
C LYS A 328 -23.02 -2.79 -14.88
N ILE A 329 -22.01 -2.02 -15.31
CA ILE A 329 -20.85 -2.57 -16.04
C ILE A 329 -20.07 -3.52 -15.14
N ARG A 330 -19.78 -3.13 -13.89
CA ARG A 330 -19.13 -4.02 -12.93
C ARG A 330 -19.90 -5.32 -12.74
N GLU A 331 -21.21 -5.25 -12.56
CA GLU A 331 -22.06 -6.44 -12.40
C GLU A 331 -21.95 -7.40 -13.59
N LYS A 332 -22.03 -6.87 -14.83
CA LYS A 332 -21.87 -7.67 -16.05
C LYS A 332 -20.47 -8.28 -16.16
N LEU A 333 -19.43 -7.56 -15.81
CA LEU A 333 -18.06 -8.06 -15.77
C LEU A 333 -17.88 -9.14 -14.70
N MET A 334 -18.49 -8.97 -13.51
CA MET A 334 -18.46 -9.98 -12.45
C MET A 334 -19.14 -11.27 -12.85
N GLN A 335 -20.25 -11.21 -13.61
CA GLN A 335 -20.91 -12.40 -14.19
C GLN A 335 -20.01 -13.17 -15.17
N ARG A 336 -19.01 -12.51 -15.75
CA ARG A 336 -17.98 -13.09 -16.62
C ARG A 336 -16.70 -13.48 -15.85
N GLY A 337 -16.73 -13.39 -14.51
CA GLY A 337 -15.65 -13.76 -13.60
C GLY A 337 -14.63 -12.66 -13.32
N TRP A 338 -14.76 -11.46 -13.89
CA TRP A 338 -13.86 -10.34 -13.63
C TRP A 338 -14.14 -9.68 -12.30
N GLN A 339 -13.09 -9.44 -11.51
CA GLN A 339 -13.17 -8.71 -10.26
C GLN A 339 -12.64 -7.30 -10.49
N VAL A 340 -13.54 -6.32 -10.56
CA VAL A 340 -13.25 -4.90 -10.73
C VAL A 340 -13.85 -4.09 -9.60
N SER A 341 -13.28 -2.94 -9.26
CA SER A 341 -13.82 -2.01 -8.27
C SER A 341 -14.26 -0.70 -8.93
N ILE A 342 -14.89 0.17 -8.14
CA ILE A 342 -15.39 1.47 -8.59
C ILE A 342 -14.78 2.53 -7.67
N THR A 343 -14.36 3.66 -8.25
CA THR A 343 -13.89 4.84 -7.51
C THR A 343 -15.05 5.55 -6.80
N ARG A 344 -14.73 6.36 -5.77
CA ARG A 344 -15.72 7.15 -5.01
C ARG A 344 -16.24 8.33 -5.83
N GLU A 345 -17.35 8.91 -5.37
CA GLU A 345 -17.82 10.22 -5.84
C GLU A 345 -16.73 11.31 -5.64
N PRO A 346 -16.67 12.32 -6.50
CA PRO A 346 -17.54 12.59 -7.66
C PRO A 346 -17.08 11.89 -8.97
N HIS A 347 -15.99 11.16 -8.96
CA HIS A 347 -15.36 10.57 -10.15
C HIS A 347 -15.64 9.06 -10.24
N ARG A 348 -16.92 8.66 -10.26
CA ARG A 348 -17.29 7.24 -10.36
C ARG A 348 -16.84 6.64 -11.70
N ALA A 349 -15.93 5.68 -11.61
CA ALA A 349 -15.29 5.03 -12.74
C ALA A 349 -14.92 3.58 -12.39
N LEU A 350 -14.68 2.75 -13.38
CA LEU A 350 -14.09 1.43 -13.14
C LEU A 350 -12.63 1.62 -12.71
N ARG A 351 -12.28 1.12 -11.53
CA ARG A 351 -10.92 1.14 -11.01
C ARG A 351 -10.22 -0.17 -11.34
N LEU A 352 -9.17 -0.08 -12.15
CA LEU A 352 -8.43 -1.20 -12.71
C LEU A 352 -6.95 -1.08 -12.34
N ILE A 353 -6.39 -2.13 -11.75
CA ILE A 353 -5.00 -2.15 -11.30
C ILE A 353 -4.25 -3.23 -12.08
N LEU A 354 -3.20 -2.81 -12.78
CA LEU A 354 -2.45 -3.66 -13.71
C LEU A 354 -1.24 -4.27 -12.97
N MET A 355 -1.47 -5.39 -12.28
CA MET A 355 -0.45 -6.09 -11.49
C MET A 355 0.26 -7.15 -12.32
N GLY A 356 1.43 -7.60 -11.85
CA GLY A 356 2.26 -8.59 -12.55
C GLY A 356 1.67 -10.00 -12.69
N HIS A 357 0.46 -10.24 -12.20
CA HIS A 357 -0.27 -11.49 -12.44
C HIS A 357 -1.12 -11.45 -13.70
N LEU A 358 -1.27 -10.28 -14.35
CA LEU A 358 -1.99 -10.11 -15.61
C LEU A 358 -1.04 -10.25 -16.80
N SER A 359 -1.59 -10.64 -17.94
CA SER A 359 -0.94 -10.71 -19.25
C SER A 359 -1.66 -9.83 -20.27
N HIS A 360 -1.05 -9.61 -21.44
CA HIS A 360 -1.73 -8.96 -22.58
C HIS A 360 -3.00 -9.71 -22.98
N GLU A 361 -2.96 -11.04 -23.00
CA GLU A 361 -4.12 -11.87 -23.31
C GLU A 361 -5.28 -11.65 -22.32
N ASN A 362 -4.98 -11.55 -20.99
CA ASN A 362 -6.01 -11.26 -20.01
C ASN A 362 -6.67 -9.89 -20.28
N ILE A 363 -5.87 -8.90 -20.70
CA ILE A 363 -6.39 -7.56 -21.01
C ILE A 363 -7.22 -7.58 -22.28
N ASP A 364 -6.79 -8.29 -23.31
CA ASP A 364 -7.55 -8.41 -24.57
C ASP A 364 -8.92 -9.07 -24.35
N ILE A 365 -8.96 -10.16 -23.58
CA ILE A 365 -10.23 -10.81 -23.18
C ILE A 365 -11.09 -9.85 -22.34
N PHE A 366 -10.48 -9.13 -21.39
CA PHE A 366 -11.20 -8.15 -20.60
C PHE A 366 -11.82 -7.03 -21.43
N LEU A 367 -11.07 -6.49 -22.40
CA LEU A 367 -11.55 -5.44 -23.31
C LEU A 367 -12.73 -5.93 -24.17
N GLN A 368 -12.68 -7.17 -24.68
CA GLN A 368 -13.80 -7.78 -25.41
C GLN A 368 -15.04 -7.89 -24.51
N ASP A 369 -14.88 -8.43 -23.30
CA ASP A 369 -15.96 -8.56 -22.32
C ASP A 369 -16.53 -7.19 -21.89
N LEU A 370 -15.70 -6.17 -21.78
CA LEU A 370 -16.09 -4.79 -21.48
C LEU A 370 -16.93 -4.21 -22.64
N GLU A 371 -16.49 -4.40 -23.89
CA GLU A 371 -17.22 -3.94 -25.07
C GLU A 371 -18.62 -4.57 -25.15
N GLU A 372 -18.73 -5.86 -24.89
CA GLU A 372 -20.03 -6.55 -24.85
C GLU A 372 -20.91 -6.07 -23.69
N ALA A 373 -20.31 -5.80 -22.52
CA ALA A 373 -21.05 -5.25 -21.38
C ALA A 373 -21.62 -3.87 -21.68
N LEU A 374 -20.88 -3.02 -22.42
CA LEU A 374 -21.30 -1.69 -22.85
C LEU A 374 -22.43 -1.77 -23.89
N LYS A 375 -22.31 -2.64 -24.91
CA LYS A 375 -23.35 -2.85 -25.94
C LYS A 375 -24.68 -3.29 -25.31
N GLY A 376 -24.62 -4.15 -24.33
CA GLY A 376 -25.80 -4.63 -23.63
C GLY A 376 -26.50 -3.60 -22.71
N LEU A 377 -25.96 -2.39 -22.52
CA LEU A 377 -26.65 -1.28 -21.85
C LEU A 377 -27.42 -0.38 -22.80
N LYS A 378 -27.00 -0.32 -24.08
CA LYS A 378 -27.66 0.50 -25.11
C LYS A 378 -28.95 -0.14 -25.67
N VAL A 379 -29.21 -1.41 -25.35
CA VAL A 379 -30.35 -2.21 -25.84
C VAL A 379 -31.42 -2.42 -24.76
N ALA A 380 -31.14 -2.08 -23.52
CA ALA A 380 -32.07 -2.14 -22.38
C ALA A 380 -32.61 -0.77 -21.99
#